data_95e587c199e91940fadec323f241b52b
#
_entry.id   95e587c199e91940fadec323f241b52b
#
_cell.length_a   1.000
_cell.length_b   1.000
_cell.length_c   1.000
_cell.angle_alpha   90.00
_cell.angle_beta   90.00
_cell.angle_gamma   90.00
#
_symmetry.space_group_name_H-M   'P 1'
#
loop_
_entity.id
_entity.type
_entity.pdbx_description
1 polymer ?
#
loop_
_entity_poly.entity_id
_entity_poly.type
_entity_poly.pdbx_seq_one_letter_code
_entity_poly.pdbx_strand_id
1 'polypeptide(L)'
;MKDLNKPASRPQVQNLEIGEENAAQRIDNFLIRILRGVPKSHVYRVLRSGEVRVNSGRVGPDYRLQLGDRVRVPPVRVSTDTKAPPKPAEFPIAHEDASILVVDKPAGVAVHGGSGVSYGVIESLRASRPQTKFLELAHRLDRDTSGLLIVCKKRSALVELHRQLREGEVEKIYAAIVKGVPARDAFEISEPLHKHVTGAGERRVSVKEGGMSALTRVKVSRKGRESSLLEIRLLTGRTHQIRVHLAHAGHPVLGDDKYGDFELNRSLTKRGVKRLFLHARKLAFDHPLEKVRLRLESPMPGDMKAFAETL
;
A
#
# COMPACT_ATOMS: atom_id res chain seq x y z
N MET A 1 11.09 43.48 13.53
CA MET A 1 10.78 43.58 12.09
C MET A 1 11.34 42.36 11.43
N LYS A 2 10.49 41.41 11.02
CA LYS A 2 10.90 40.15 10.36
C LYS A 2 10.87 40.36 8.85
N ASP A 3 12.00 40.14 8.19
CA ASP A 3 12.15 40.19 6.74
C ASP A 3 11.22 39.25 6.02
N LEU A 4 10.11 39.76 5.53
CA LEU A 4 9.06 39.08 4.76
C LEU A 4 9.27 39.29 3.25
N ASN A 5 10.49 39.20 2.73
CA ASN A 5 10.67 39.31 1.28
C ASN A 5 11.89 38.55 0.76
N LYS A 6 11.84 37.19 0.84
CA LYS A 6 12.70 36.39 -0.02
C LYS A 6 11.91 36.07 -1.29
N PRO A 7 12.28 36.64 -2.45
CA PRO A 7 11.57 36.34 -3.70
C PRO A 7 11.71 34.86 -3.99
N ALA A 8 10.59 34.19 -4.29
CA ALA A 8 10.58 32.84 -4.76
C ALA A 8 11.55 32.73 -5.95
N SER A 9 12.60 31.92 -5.80
CA SER A 9 13.60 31.74 -6.84
C SER A 9 12.90 31.30 -8.14
N ARG A 10 13.19 31.99 -9.26
CA ARG A 10 12.65 31.62 -10.58
C ARG A 10 12.96 30.15 -10.84
N PRO A 11 12.00 29.36 -11.31
CA PRO A 11 12.27 27.96 -11.64
C PRO A 11 13.44 27.91 -12.64
N GLN A 12 14.45 27.12 -12.32
CA GLN A 12 15.64 26.93 -13.16
C GLN A 12 15.63 25.53 -13.77
N VAL A 13 16.32 25.38 -14.89
CA VAL A 13 16.61 24.05 -15.47
C VAL A 13 17.43 23.26 -14.48
N GLN A 14 17.04 22.02 -14.22
CA GLN A 14 17.78 21.09 -13.38
C GLN A 14 18.41 19.99 -14.28
N ASN A 15 19.68 19.70 -14.03
CA ASN A 15 20.35 18.54 -14.62
C ASN A 15 20.62 17.55 -13.48
N LEU A 16 19.99 16.39 -13.55
CA LEU A 16 20.03 15.37 -12.49
C LEU A 16 20.75 14.13 -13.02
N GLU A 17 21.76 13.68 -12.32
CA GLU A 17 22.41 12.41 -12.60
C GLU A 17 21.66 11.29 -11.88
N ILE A 18 21.45 10.18 -12.57
CA ILE A 18 20.71 9.04 -12.06
C ILE A 18 21.64 8.11 -11.27
N GLY A 19 21.42 8.08 -9.97
CA GLY A 19 22.07 7.14 -9.06
C GLY A 19 21.34 5.78 -9.00
N GLU A 20 21.90 4.85 -8.23
CA GLU A 20 21.36 3.51 -8.03
C GLU A 20 19.89 3.52 -7.56
N GLU A 21 19.53 4.51 -6.72
CA GLU A 21 18.19 4.64 -6.15
C GLU A 21 17.10 4.94 -7.20
N ASN A 22 17.50 5.41 -8.39
CA ASN A 22 16.60 5.79 -9.48
C ASN A 22 16.76 4.91 -10.74
N ALA A 23 17.82 4.11 -10.81
CA ALA A 23 18.08 3.22 -11.93
C ALA A 23 16.92 2.23 -12.15
N ALA A 24 16.64 1.87 -13.39
CA ALA A 24 15.53 1.03 -13.84
C ALA A 24 14.12 1.57 -13.52
N GLN A 25 13.99 2.78 -12.96
CA GLN A 25 12.69 3.44 -12.79
C GLN A 25 12.22 4.04 -14.11
N ARG A 26 10.90 3.99 -14.39
CA ARG A 26 10.34 4.74 -15.52
C ARG A 26 10.49 6.24 -15.28
N ILE A 27 10.83 6.97 -16.33
CA ILE A 27 11.08 8.42 -16.24
C ILE A 27 9.82 9.21 -15.83
N ASP A 28 8.63 8.78 -16.25
CA ASP A 28 7.38 9.44 -15.82
C ASP A 28 7.20 9.36 -14.30
N ASN A 29 7.44 8.20 -13.68
CA ASN A 29 7.36 8.02 -12.23
C ASN A 29 8.46 8.80 -11.49
N PHE A 30 9.66 8.84 -12.06
CA PHE A 30 10.76 9.64 -11.52
C PHE A 30 10.40 11.12 -11.48
N LEU A 31 9.90 11.67 -12.60
CA LEU A 31 9.51 13.09 -12.70
C LEU A 31 8.33 13.42 -11.78
N ILE A 32 7.30 12.58 -11.70
CA ILE A 32 6.16 12.78 -10.78
C ILE A 32 6.62 12.85 -9.33
N ARG A 33 7.66 12.09 -8.97
CA ARG A 33 8.22 12.10 -7.62
C ARG A 33 9.02 13.35 -7.30
N ILE A 34 9.86 13.84 -8.22
CA ILE A 34 10.70 15.03 -7.99
C ILE A 34 9.94 16.35 -8.19
N LEU A 35 8.98 16.38 -9.10
CA LEU A 35 8.13 17.53 -9.40
C LEU A 35 6.85 17.52 -8.56
N ARG A 36 7.01 17.49 -7.23
CA ARG A 36 5.86 17.47 -6.30
C ARG A 36 4.99 18.72 -6.51
N GLY A 37 3.67 18.52 -6.55
CA GLY A 37 2.70 19.59 -6.77
C GLY A 37 2.45 19.92 -8.25
N VAL A 38 3.20 19.33 -9.18
CA VAL A 38 2.94 19.46 -10.62
C VAL A 38 1.92 18.41 -11.06
N PRO A 39 0.82 18.81 -11.75
CA PRO A 39 -0.15 17.86 -12.27
C PRO A 39 0.49 16.82 -13.20
N LYS A 40 0.06 15.57 -13.12
CA LYS A 40 0.58 14.49 -13.98
C LYS A 40 0.46 14.83 -15.48
N SER A 41 -0.65 15.44 -15.88
CA SER A 41 -0.86 15.90 -17.28
C SER A 41 0.27 16.82 -17.75
N HIS A 42 0.75 17.69 -16.89
CA HIS A 42 1.87 18.59 -17.20
C HIS A 42 3.19 17.81 -17.33
N VAL A 43 3.46 16.83 -16.45
CA VAL A 43 4.65 15.96 -16.56
C VAL A 43 4.66 15.23 -17.90
N TYR A 44 3.52 14.66 -18.30
CA TYR A 44 3.39 14.00 -19.61
C TYR A 44 3.51 15.00 -20.77
N ARG A 45 3.08 16.24 -20.61
CA ARG A 45 3.23 17.29 -21.61
C ARG A 45 4.71 17.60 -21.87
N VAL A 46 5.50 17.87 -20.82
CA VAL A 46 6.93 18.22 -20.96
C VAL A 46 7.79 17.07 -21.43
N LEU A 47 7.36 15.82 -21.21
CA LEU A 47 7.98 14.64 -21.81
C LEU A 47 7.71 14.58 -23.33
N ARG A 48 6.44 14.71 -23.73
CA ARG A 48 6.03 14.66 -25.15
C ARG A 48 6.60 15.81 -25.98
N SER A 49 6.65 17.03 -25.41
CA SER A 49 7.25 18.19 -26.07
C SER A 49 8.78 18.07 -26.20
N GLY A 50 9.42 17.13 -25.49
CA GLY A 50 10.87 16.97 -25.47
C GLY A 50 11.59 18.06 -24.66
N GLU A 51 10.88 18.74 -23.77
CA GLU A 51 11.48 19.66 -22.81
C GLU A 51 12.30 18.92 -21.74
N VAL A 52 11.85 17.70 -21.38
CA VAL A 52 12.66 16.72 -20.63
C VAL A 52 13.55 15.96 -21.60
N ARG A 53 14.83 15.80 -21.27
CA ARG A 53 15.79 15.06 -22.07
C ARG A 53 16.64 14.16 -21.20
N VAL A 54 17.05 13.03 -21.74
CA VAL A 54 18.01 12.12 -21.13
C VAL A 54 19.22 12.05 -22.05
N ASN A 55 20.41 12.34 -21.52
CA ASN A 55 21.66 12.38 -22.30
C ASN A 55 21.51 13.20 -23.59
N SER A 56 20.82 14.36 -23.47
CA SER A 56 20.45 15.28 -24.57
C SER A 56 19.40 14.75 -25.56
N GLY A 57 19.00 13.46 -25.48
CA GLY A 57 17.99 12.83 -26.35
C GLY A 57 16.56 13.00 -25.83
N ARG A 58 15.57 12.91 -26.73
CA ARG A 58 14.14 12.79 -26.36
C ARG A 58 13.84 11.36 -25.95
N VAL A 59 13.01 11.19 -24.93
CA VAL A 59 12.58 9.88 -24.43
C VAL A 59 11.07 9.85 -24.21
N GLY A 60 10.47 8.67 -24.33
CA GLY A 60 9.07 8.43 -24.02
C GLY A 60 8.84 8.31 -22.51
N PRO A 61 7.57 8.40 -22.05
CA PRO A 61 7.23 8.30 -20.62
C PRO A 61 7.62 6.97 -19.98
N ASP A 62 7.73 5.91 -20.75
CA ASP A 62 8.07 4.55 -20.33
C ASP A 62 9.57 4.27 -20.33
N TYR A 63 10.40 5.21 -20.78
CA TYR A 63 11.86 5.08 -20.74
C TYR A 63 12.32 4.70 -19.31
N ARG A 64 13.16 3.66 -19.23
CA ARG A 64 13.75 3.22 -17.98
C ARG A 64 15.12 3.83 -17.82
N LEU A 65 15.24 4.68 -16.80
CA LEU A 65 16.48 5.37 -16.44
C LEU A 65 17.61 4.38 -16.20
N GLN A 66 18.77 4.66 -16.76
CA GLN A 66 20.00 3.90 -16.53
C GLN A 66 20.87 4.60 -15.47
N LEU A 67 21.71 3.84 -14.79
CA LEU A 67 22.72 4.42 -13.89
C LEU A 67 23.63 5.37 -14.69
N GLY A 68 23.86 6.57 -14.16
CA GLY A 68 24.66 7.60 -14.82
C GLY A 68 23.93 8.43 -15.90
N ASP A 69 22.67 8.14 -16.20
CA ASP A 69 21.86 8.98 -17.10
C ASP A 69 21.81 10.43 -16.57
N ARG A 70 21.94 11.39 -17.48
CA ARG A 70 21.76 12.82 -17.19
C ARG A 70 20.39 13.28 -17.66
N VAL A 71 19.49 13.54 -16.70
CA VAL A 71 18.12 13.98 -16.95
C VAL A 71 18.06 15.49 -16.84
N ARG A 72 17.78 16.15 -17.97
CA ARG A 72 17.46 17.59 -18.01
C ARG A 72 15.98 17.76 -17.75
N VAL A 73 15.65 18.49 -16.68
CA VAL A 73 14.28 18.84 -16.28
C VAL A 73 14.05 20.34 -16.54
N PRO A 74 13.02 20.71 -17.32
CA PRO A 74 12.74 22.12 -17.59
C PRO A 74 12.27 22.85 -16.33
N PRO A 75 12.32 24.20 -16.32
CA PRO A 75 11.77 24.98 -15.23
C PRO A 75 10.25 24.81 -15.19
N VAL A 76 9.75 24.18 -14.13
CA VAL A 76 8.31 23.95 -13.93
C VAL A 76 7.83 24.79 -12.75
N ARG A 77 6.76 25.57 -12.95
CA ARG A 77 6.10 26.23 -11.83
C ARG A 77 5.37 25.18 -11.00
N VAL A 78 5.80 25.03 -9.77
CA VAL A 78 5.10 24.21 -8.79
C VAL A 78 3.96 25.05 -8.22
N SER A 79 2.74 24.52 -8.24
CA SER A 79 1.63 25.13 -7.53
C SER A 79 1.98 25.19 -6.03
N THR A 80 1.89 26.38 -5.47
CA THR A 80 2.16 26.62 -4.03
C THR A 80 1.01 26.19 -3.13
N ASP A 81 0.07 25.36 -3.62
CA ASP A 81 -0.88 24.66 -2.76
C ASP A 81 -0.11 23.72 -1.83
N THR A 82 0.51 24.31 -0.84
CA THR A 82 1.26 23.62 0.20
C THR A 82 0.28 22.93 1.14
N LYS A 83 -0.05 21.68 0.81
CA LYS A 83 -0.52 20.77 1.87
C LYS A 83 0.50 20.84 3.00
N ALA A 84 0.02 20.98 4.23
CA ALA A 84 0.90 20.94 5.40
C ALA A 84 1.88 19.75 5.26
N PRO A 85 3.15 19.89 5.64
CA PRO A 85 4.11 18.80 5.53
C PRO A 85 3.61 17.55 6.29
N PRO A 86 3.96 16.34 5.85
CA PRO A 86 3.59 15.13 6.57
C PRO A 86 4.13 15.21 7.98
N LYS A 87 3.29 14.89 8.97
CA LYS A 87 3.75 14.78 10.35
C LYS A 87 4.63 13.54 10.46
N PRO A 88 5.84 13.66 11.02
CA PRO A 88 6.64 12.49 11.37
C PRO A 88 5.84 11.56 12.26
N ALA A 89 5.85 10.27 11.95
CA ALA A 89 5.26 9.25 12.81
C ALA A 89 6.14 7.99 12.75
N GLU A 90 6.31 7.38 13.89
CA GLU A 90 6.91 6.07 14.05
C GLU A 90 5.81 5.03 14.14
N PHE A 91 6.12 3.83 13.65
CA PHE A 91 5.25 2.66 13.70
C PHE A 91 6.01 1.54 14.41
N PRO A 92 5.33 0.63 15.12
CA PRO A 92 6.01 -0.54 15.67
C PRO A 92 6.76 -1.29 14.58
N ILE A 93 8.01 -1.62 14.86
CA ILE A 93 8.91 -2.26 13.90
C ILE A 93 8.95 -3.75 14.20
N ALA A 94 8.58 -4.56 13.20
CA ALA A 94 8.68 -6.02 13.26
C ALA A 94 10.06 -6.52 12.79
N HIS A 95 10.71 -5.78 11.88
CA HIS A 95 12.06 -6.07 11.40
C HIS A 95 12.66 -4.81 10.74
N GLU A 96 13.94 -4.56 10.95
CA GLU A 96 14.67 -3.53 10.24
C GLU A 96 16.14 -3.92 10.04
N ASP A 97 16.64 -3.74 8.81
CA ASP A 97 18.06 -3.87 8.45
C ASP A 97 18.50 -2.76 7.47
N ALA A 98 19.62 -2.93 6.79
CA ALA A 98 20.13 -1.95 5.83
C ALA A 98 19.31 -1.85 4.52
N SER A 99 18.43 -2.81 4.23
CA SER A 99 17.74 -2.98 2.95
C SER A 99 16.24 -2.88 3.02
N ILE A 100 15.65 -3.34 4.11
CA ILE A 100 14.21 -3.37 4.34
C ILE A 100 13.84 -2.89 5.73
N LEU A 101 12.60 -2.48 5.86
CA LEU A 101 11.91 -2.16 7.10
C LEU A 101 10.53 -2.80 7.03
N VAL A 102 10.16 -3.61 8.01
CA VAL A 102 8.80 -4.15 8.14
C VAL A 102 8.14 -3.53 9.36
N VAL A 103 7.07 -2.80 9.13
CA VAL A 103 6.32 -2.13 10.18
C VAL A 103 5.00 -2.85 10.45
N ASP A 104 4.54 -2.77 11.69
CA ASP A 104 3.17 -3.15 12.07
C ASP A 104 2.26 -1.93 11.92
N LYS A 105 1.54 -1.88 10.80
CA LYS A 105 0.67 -0.76 10.46
C LYS A 105 -0.60 -0.78 11.32
N PRO A 106 -0.96 0.29 12.03
CA PRO A 106 -2.25 0.37 12.71
C PRO A 106 -3.40 0.44 11.70
N ALA A 107 -4.61 0.04 12.13
CA ALA A 107 -5.83 0.26 11.38
C ALA A 107 -6.14 1.77 11.26
N GLY A 108 -6.85 2.17 10.21
CA GLY A 108 -7.25 3.56 9.96
C GLY A 108 -6.18 4.42 9.27
N VAL A 109 -4.94 3.95 9.18
CA VAL A 109 -3.83 4.67 8.52
C VAL A 109 -3.63 4.13 7.10
N ALA A 110 -3.69 5.02 6.10
CA ALA A 110 -3.42 4.65 4.72
C ALA A 110 -1.92 4.34 4.52
N VAL A 111 -1.58 3.48 3.57
CA VAL A 111 -0.16 3.17 3.27
C VAL A 111 0.54 4.32 2.53
N HIS A 112 -0.20 5.09 1.73
CA HIS A 112 0.28 6.28 1.02
C HIS A 112 -0.84 7.32 0.89
N GLY A 113 -0.48 8.57 0.70
CA GLY A 113 -1.40 9.65 0.35
C GLY A 113 -2.10 9.40 -0.98
N GLY A 114 -3.27 9.99 -1.16
CA GLY A 114 -4.09 9.81 -2.37
C GLY A 114 -5.44 10.50 -2.26
N SER A 115 -6.47 9.93 -2.92
CA SER A 115 -7.82 10.49 -2.92
C SER A 115 -8.37 10.64 -1.49
N GLY A 116 -8.51 11.88 -1.03
CA GLY A 116 -9.07 12.20 0.30
C GLY A 116 -8.12 12.00 1.49
N VAL A 117 -6.89 11.50 1.28
CA VAL A 117 -5.89 11.31 2.33
C VAL A 117 -4.61 12.04 1.95
N SER A 118 -4.20 12.99 2.77
CA SER A 118 -3.01 13.81 2.46
C SER A 118 -1.72 13.02 2.60
N TYR A 119 -1.60 12.18 3.62
CA TYR A 119 -0.38 11.42 3.96
C TYR A 119 -0.72 10.04 4.50
N GLY A 120 0.17 9.08 4.27
CA GLY A 120 0.09 7.73 4.81
C GLY A 120 1.39 7.31 5.49
N VAL A 121 1.54 6.01 5.72
CA VAL A 121 2.72 5.42 6.36
C VAL A 121 4.01 5.86 5.69
N ILE A 122 4.08 5.80 4.35
CA ILE A 122 5.34 6.06 3.64
C ILE A 122 5.77 7.52 3.73
N GLU A 123 4.84 8.47 3.67
CA GLU A 123 5.15 9.89 3.81
C GLU A 123 5.58 10.22 5.25
N SER A 124 4.93 9.63 6.24
CA SER A 124 5.30 9.80 7.66
C SER A 124 6.66 9.21 7.99
N LEU A 125 6.97 8.01 7.46
CA LEU A 125 8.29 7.39 7.60
C LEU A 125 9.40 8.20 6.91
N ARG A 126 9.12 8.78 5.75
CA ARG A 126 10.08 9.68 5.09
C ARG A 126 10.33 10.95 5.89
N ALA A 127 9.31 11.47 6.55
CA ALA A 127 9.42 12.66 7.40
C ALA A 127 10.20 12.37 8.70
N SER A 128 10.01 11.19 9.31
CA SER A 128 10.76 10.78 10.52
C SER A 128 12.19 10.34 10.22
N ARG A 129 12.53 10.01 8.95
CA ARG A 129 13.83 9.47 8.52
C ARG A 129 14.45 10.27 7.37
N PRO A 130 14.71 11.58 7.55
CA PRO A 130 15.14 12.48 6.47
C PRO A 130 16.48 12.08 5.84
N GLN A 131 17.32 11.34 6.58
CA GLN A 131 18.62 10.86 6.09
C GLN A 131 18.49 9.64 5.17
N THR A 132 17.34 8.97 5.14
CA THR A 132 17.15 7.77 4.31
C THR A 132 16.78 8.20 2.90
N LYS A 133 17.73 8.06 1.96
CA LYS A 133 17.58 8.49 0.56
C LYS A 133 16.47 7.75 -0.19
N PHE A 134 16.22 6.48 0.16
CA PHE A 134 15.24 5.63 -0.49
C PHE A 134 14.32 4.97 0.53
N LEU A 135 13.03 5.22 0.44
CA LEU A 135 11.97 4.53 1.19
C LEU A 135 10.78 4.35 0.26
N GLU A 136 10.46 3.09 -0.09
CA GLU A 136 9.35 2.75 -0.99
C GLU A 136 8.59 1.52 -0.48
N LEU A 137 7.27 1.52 -0.65
CA LEU A 137 6.42 0.39 -0.29
C LEU A 137 6.67 -0.80 -1.24
N ALA A 138 6.93 -2.00 -0.70
CA ALA A 138 6.98 -3.21 -1.51
C ALA A 138 5.58 -3.70 -1.92
N HIS A 139 4.59 -3.51 -1.04
CA HIS A 139 3.18 -3.85 -1.27
C HIS A 139 2.27 -2.88 -0.52
N ARG A 140 0.98 -3.14 -0.54
CA ARG A 140 0.01 -2.29 0.14
C ARG A 140 -0.95 -3.08 1.02
N LEU A 141 -1.43 -2.44 2.07
CA LEU A 141 -2.61 -2.83 2.84
C LEU A 141 -3.71 -1.77 2.63
N ASP A 142 -4.95 -2.15 2.84
CA ASP A 142 -6.04 -1.18 2.89
C ASP A 142 -5.88 -0.27 4.11
N ARG A 143 -6.49 0.91 4.08
CA ARG A 143 -6.41 1.89 5.17
C ARG A 143 -6.77 1.25 6.52
N ASP A 144 -7.87 0.50 6.54
CA ASP A 144 -8.45 -0.02 7.78
C ASP A 144 -7.93 -1.42 8.16
N THR A 145 -7.14 -2.05 7.27
CA THR A 145 -6.38 -3.29 7.58
C THR A 145 -5.15 -2.95 8.39
N SER A 146 -4.95 -3.63 9.53
CA SER A 146 -3.74 -3.54 10.34
C SER A 146 -2.73 -4.64 10.01
N GLY A 147 -1.48 -4.53 10.50
CA GLY A 147 -0.48 -5.58 10.46
C GLY A 147 0.72 -5.31 9.53
N LEU A 148 1.45 -6.36 9.20
CA LEU A 148 2.77 -6.31 8.59
C LEU A 148 2.78 -5.67 7.20
N LEU A 149 3.64 -4.66 7.03
CA LEU A 149 3.83 -3.90 5.80
C LEU A 149 5.31 -3.75 5.51
N ILE A 150 5.78 -4.21 4.33
CA ILE A 150 7.18 -4.13 3.92
C ILE A 150 7.45 -2.78 3.24
N VAL A 151 8.47 -2.11 3.70
CA VAL A 151 9.07 -0.91 3.10
C VAL A 151 10.52 -1.22 2.71
N CYS A 152 10.92 -0.87 1.51
CA CYS A 152 12.29 -1.06 1.04
C CYS A 152 13.14 0.19 1.30
N LYS A 153 14.35 0.00 1.79
CA LYS A 153 15.37 1.03 2.00
C LYS A 153 16.38 1.08 0.85
N LYS A 154 16.33 0.09 -0.08
CA LYS A 154 17.15 0.02 -1.29
C LYS A 154 16.31 -0.33 -2.51
N ARG A 155 16.70 0.21 -3.65
CA ARG A 155 16.02 -0.07 -4.93
C ARG A 155 16.13 -1.54 -5.34
N SER A 156 17.30 -2.15 -5.18
CA SER A 156 17.54 -3.58 -5.46
C SER A 156 16.61 -4.48 -4.64
N ALA A 157 16.43 -4.16 -3.36
CA ALA A 157 15.49 -4.87 -2.49
C ALA A 157 14.04 -4.75 -2.98
N LEU A 158 13.62 -3.57 -3.44
CA LEU A 158 12.28 -3.36 -4.01
C LEU A 158 12.04 -4.19 -5.27
N VAL A 159 13.01 -4.21 -6.18
CA VAL A 159 12.92 -4.97 -7.44
C VAL A 159 12.77 -6.46 -7.16
N GLU A 160 13.60 -6.99 -6.26
CA GLU A 160 13.56 -8.41 -5.89
C GLU A 160 12.26 -8.77 -5.16
N LEU A 161 11.81 -7.98 -4.19
CA LEU A 161 10.54 -8.23 -3.51
C LEU A 161 9.33 -8.14 -4.46
N HIS A 162 9.36 -7.24 -5.44
CA HIS A 162 8.34 -7.21 -6.48
C HIS A 162 8.35 -8.47 -7.36
N ARG A 163 9.54 -9.08 -7.62
CA ARG A 163 9.63 -10.36 -8.30
C ARG A 163 8.97 -11.46 -7.45
N GLN A 164 9.38 -11.61 -6.20
CA GLN A 164 8.84 -12.60 -5.26
C GLN A 164 7.32 -12.47 -5.10
N LEU A 165 6.81 -11.23 -5.02
CA LEU A 165 5.35 -10.98 -4.93
C LEU A 165 4.60 -11.41 -6.19
N ARG A 166 5.17 -11.19 -7.39
CA ARG A 166 4.56 -11.63 -8.66
C ARG A 166 4.58 -13.13 -8.83
N GLU A 167 5.65 -13.79 -8.39
CA GLU A 167 5.86 -15.24 -8.50
C GLU A 167 5.19 -16.01 -7.37
N GLY A 168 4.55 -15.29 -6.41
CA GLY A 168 3.82 -15.93 -5.31
C GLY A 168 4.71 -16.52 -4.21
N GLU A 169 6.00 -16.17 -4.17
CA GLU A 169 6.98 -16.65 -3.20
C GLU A 169 6.82 -16.02 -1.81
N VAL A 170 6.11 -14.87 -1.74
CA VAL A 170 5.79 -14.18 -0.48
C VAL A 170 4.53 -14.79 0.12
N GLU A 171 4.68 -15.46 1.25
CA GLU A 171 3.54 -15.96 2.02
C GLU A 171 2.92 -14.82 2.86
N LYS A 172 1.59 -14.67 2.72
CA LYS A 172 0.82 -13.64 3.41
C LYS A 172 -0.36 -14.29 4.12
N ILE A 173 -0.34 -14.29 5.44
CA ILE A 173 -1.42 -14.84 6.27
C ILE A 173 -2.08 -13.72 7.06
N TYR A 174 -3.40 -13.67 6.96
CA TYR A 174 -4.25 -12.71 7.65
C TYR A 174 -5.10 -13.41 8.69
N ALA A 175 -5.44 -12.69 9.75
CA ALA A 175 -6.53 -13.03 10.65
C ALA A 175 -7.73 -12.14 10.35
N ALA A 176 -8.93 -12.74 10.27
CA ALA A 176 -10.17 -11.99 10.12
C ALA A 176 -11.25 -12.58 11.03
N ILE A 177 -12.11 -11.72 11.60
CA ILE A 177 -13.33 -12.18 12.25
C ILE A 177 -14.50 -11.81 11.35
N VAL A 178 -15.34 -12.82 11.06
CA VAL A 178 -16.43 -12.73 10.07
C VAL A 178 -17.78 -13.01 10.69
N LYS A 179 -18.84 -12.56 10.03
CA LYS A 179 -20.22 -12.93 10.31
C LYS A 179 -20.44 -14.41 9.98
N GLY A 180 -21.13 -15.12 10.87
CA GLY A 180 -21.58 -16.49 10.66
C GLY A 180 -20.48 -17.53 10.85
N VAL A 181 -20.86 -18.76 10.62
CA VAL A 181 -20.01 -19.94 10.77
C VAL A 181 -19.93 -20.66 9.43
N PRO A 182 -18.75 -20.68 8.77
CA PRO A 182 -18.58 -21.41 7.52
C PRO A 182 -18.89 -22.91 7.72
N ALA A 183 -19.58 -23.51 6.76
CA ALA A 183 -19.94 -24.92 6.81
C ALA A 183 -18.70 -25.84 6.73
N ARG A 184 -17.65 -25.39 6.04
CA ARG A 184 -16.37 -26.13 5.88
C ARG A 184 -15.30 -25.49 6.71
N ASP A 185 -14.43 -26.27 7.34
CA ASP A 185 -13.30 -25.78 8.12
C ASP A 185 -12.16 -25.20 7.26
N ALA A 186 -12.08 -25.63 6.01
CA ALA A 186 -11.17 -25.09 5.01
C ALA A 186 -11.83 -25.03 3.63
N PHE A 187 -11.60 -23.93 2.90
CA PHE A 187 -12.13 -23.72 1.55
C PHE A 187 -11.31 -22.69 0.78
N GLU A 188 -11.50 -22.68 -0.53
CA GLU A 188 -10.91 -21.70 -1.43
C GLU A 188 -12.00 -20.83 -2.06
N ILE A 189 -11.68 -19.56 -2.29
CA ILE A 189 -12.51 -18.63 -3.05
C ILE A 189 -11.69 -18.18 -4.25
N SER A 190 -12.11 -18.60 -5.46
CA SER A 190 -11.41 -18.36 -6.72
C SER A 190 -12.27 -17.51 -7.65
N GLU A 191 -12.78 -16.39 -7.14
CA GLU A 191 -13.67 -15.51 -7.86
C GLU A 191 -12.93 -14.32 -8.48
N PRO A 192 -13.14 -14.00 -9.78
CA PRO A 192 -12.48 -12.88 -10.42
C PRO A 192 -13.01 -11.53 -9.91
N LEU A 193 -12.10 -10.58 -9.72
CA LEU A 193 -12.41 -9.28 -9.13
C LEU A 193 -12.31 -8.13 -10.15
N HIS A 194 -13.35 -7.31 -10.19
CA HIS A 194 -13.46 -6.14 -11.05
C HIS A 194 -13.55 -4.85 -10.24
N LYS A 195 -12.72 -3.84 -10.62
CA LYS A 195 -12.78 -2.50 -10.04
C LYS A 195 -13.73 -1.63 -10.83
N HIS A 196 -14.62 -0.94 -10.15
CA HIS A 196 -15.55 0.01 -10.75
C HIS A 196 -15.70 1.26 -9.89
N VAL A 197 -16.30 2.29 -10.47
CA VAL A 197 -16.70 3.51 -9.76
C VAL A 197 -18.22 3.50 -9.69
N THR A 198 -18.76 3.68 -8.50
CA THR A 198 -20.21 3.79 -8.30
C THR A 198 -20.74 5.12 -8.85
N GLY A 199 -22.04 5.23 -9.05
CA GLY A 199 -22.66 6.49 -9.46
C GLY A 199 -22.36 7.68 -8.51
N ALA A 200 -22.08 7.40 -7.25
CA ALA A 200 -21.64 8.39 -6.25
C ALA A 200 -20.12 8.71 -6.31
N GLY A 201 -19.38 8.19 -7.31
CA GLY A 201 -17.94 8.43 -7.47
C GLY A 201 -17.06 7.59 -6.54
N GLU A 202 -17.61 6.66 -5.77
CA GLU A 202 -16.85 5.79 -4.89
C GLU A 202 -16.20 4.63 -5.66
N ARG A 203 -14.92 4.37 -5.41
CA ARG A 203 -14.20 3.21 -5.96
C ARG A 203 -14.55 1.96 -5.17
N ARG A 204 -15.14 0.96 -5.85
CA ARG A 204 -15.48 -0.35 -5.30
C ARG A 204 -14.90 -1.50 -6.11
N VAL A 205 -14.94 -2.67 -5.51
CA VAL A 205 -14.56 -3.93 -6.14
C VAL A 205 -15.73 -4.91 -5.99
N SER A 206 -16.03 -5.67 -7.02
CA SER A 206 -17.04 -6.73 -6.99
C SER A 206 -16.53 -7.98 -7.67
N VAL A 207 -17.12 -9.12 -7.34
CA VAL A 207 -16.96 -10.35 -8.12
C VAL A 207 -17.67 -10.13 -9.45
N LYS A 208 -16.97 -10.35 -10.55
CA LYS A 208 -17.52 -10.21 -11.90
C LYS A 208 -16.71 -11.09 -12.86
N GLU A 209 -17.39 -11.84 -13.69
CA GLU A 209 -16.80 -12.58 -14.80
C GLU A 209 -15.98 -11.65 -15.72
N GLY A 210 -14.82 -12.11 -16.20
CA GLY A 210 -13.86 -11.31 -16.95
C GLY A 210 -13.03 -10.34 -16.08
N GLY A 211 -13.21 -10.34 -14.76
CA GLY A 211 -12.37 -9.62 -13.81
C GLY A 211 -10.95 -10.19 -13.70
N MET A 212 -10.13 -9.58 -12.87
CA MET A 212 -8.78 -10.07 -12.58
C MET A 212 -8.84 -11.33 -11.71
N SER A 213 -8.17 -12.41 -12.13
CA SER A 213 -8.04 -13.63 -11.33
C SER A 213 -7.58 -13.33 -9.90
N ALA A 214 -8.25 -13.94 -8.94
CA ALA A 214 -7.96 -13.78 -7.52
C ALA A 214 -8.22 -15.11 -6.79
N LEU A 215 -7.31 -15.49 -5.88
CA LEU A 215 -7.38 -16.74 -5.13
C LEU A 215 -7.09 -16.50 -3.65
N THR A 216 -8.04 -16.89 -2.80
CA THR A 216 -7.98 -16.78 -1.35
C THR A 216 -8.24 -18.14 -0.71
N ARG A 217 -7.31 -18.61 0.12
CA ARG A 217 -7.49 -19.83 0.94
C ARG A 217 -7.91 -19.43 2.33
N VAL A 218 -8.92 -20.10 2.84
CA VAL A 218 -9.52 -19.83 4.14
C VAL A 218 -9.47 -21.08 5.00
N LYS A 219 -9.05 -20.92 6.25
CA LYS A 219 -9.12 -21.93 7.31
C LYS A 219 -9.84 -21.35 8.52
N VAL A 220 -10.83 -22.05 9.04
CA VAL A 220 -11.52 -21.63 10.26
C VAL A 220 -10.63 -21.98 11.46
N SER A 221 -10.25 -20.95 12.23
CA SER A 221 -9.42 -21.12 13.43
C SER A 221 -10.25 -21.29 14.70
N ARG A 222 -11.41 -20.61 14.78
CA ARG A 222 -12.37 -20.75 15.88
C ARG A 222 -13.79 -20.46 15.38
N LYS A 223 -14.75 -21.25 15.82
CA LYS A 223 -16.18 -21.10 15.55
C LYS A 223 -16.89 -20.57 16.80
N GLY A 224 -17.64 -19.49 16.69
CA GLY A 224 -18.60 -19.02 17.67
C GLY A 224 -20.03 -19.33 17.23
N ARG A 225 -21.02 -18.71 17.87
CA ARG A 225 -22.44 -18.87 17.51
C ARG A 225 -22.82 -18.09 16.25
N GLU A 226 -22.37 -16.85 16.15
CA GLU A 226 -22.78 -15.90 15.08
C GLU A 226 -21.59 -15.30 14.33
N SER A 227 -20.36 -15.71 14.68
CA SER A 227 -19.14 -15.22 14.05
C SER A 227 -18.01 -16.25 14.18
N SER A 228 -16.99 -16.11 13.37
CA SER A 228 -15.85 -17.03 13.33
C SER A 228 -14.55 -16.28 13.13
N LEU A 229 -13.47 -16.79 13.75
CA LEU A 229 -12.10 -16.36 13.48
C LEU A 229 -11.52 -17.22 12.36
N LEU A 230 -11.03 -16.56 11.33
CA LEU A 230 -10.43 -17.17 10.15
C LEU A 230 -8.94 -16.88 10.07
N GLU A 231 -8.17 -17.88 9.64
CA GLU A 231 -6.84 -17.70 9.08
C GLU A 231 -6.94 -17.72 7.55
N ILE A 232 -6.38 -16.72 6.88
CA ILE A 232 -6.56 -16.51 5.45
C ILE A 232 -5.20 -16.38 4.78
N ARG A 233 -4.92 -17.24 3.81
CA ARG A 233 -3.73 -17.19 2.96
C ARG A 233 -4.07 -16.54 1.62
N LEU A 234 -3.41 -15.39 1.32
CA LEU A 234 -3.53 -14.73 0.03
C LEU A 234 -2.52 -15.26 -0.97
N LEU A 235 -3.03 -15.86 -2.06
CA LEU A 235 -2.21 -16.31 -3.20
C LEU A 235 -2.08 -15.21 -4.26
N THR A 236 -3.03 -14.31 -4.34
CA THR A 236 -3.01 -13.09 -5.14
C THR A 236 -3.21 -11.87 -4.24
N GLY A 237 -2.96 -10.66 -4.72
CA GLY A 237 -3.08 -9.43 -3.92
C GLY A 237 -3.91 -8.34 -4.61
N ARG A 238 -5.19 -8.63 -4.91
CA ARG A 238 -6.08 -7.65 -5.53
C ARG A 238 -6.63 -6.69 -4.48
N THR A 239 -7.01 -5.50 -4.91
CA THR A 239 -7.62 -4.49 -4.03
C THR A 239 -8.84 -5.06 -3.33
N HIS A 240 -8.94 -4.90 -2.01
CA HIS A 240 -10.02 -5.38 -1.15
C HIS A 240 -10.34 -6.89 -1.26
N GLN A 241 -9.41 -7.71 -1.79
CA GLN A 241 -9.67 -9.11 -2.16
C GLN A 241 -10.33 -9.91 -1.05
N ILE A 242 -9.72 -9.97 0.15
CA ILE A 242 -10.27 -10.73 1.29
C ILE A 242 -11.69 -10.28 1.61
N ARG A 243 -11.91 -8.98 1.69
CA ARG A 243 -13.17 -8.36 2.07
C ARG A 243 -14.29 -8.72 1.09
N VAL A 244 -14.01 -8.61 -0.22
CA VAL A 244 -14.97 -8.92 -1.28
C VAL A 244 -15.22 -10.43 -1.38
N HIS A 245 -14.18 -11.26 -1.33
CA HIS A 245 -14.32 -12.72 -1.37
C HIS A 245 -15.15 -13.25 -0.20
N LEU A 246 -14.85 -12.81 1.02
CA LEU A 246 -15.60 -13.26 2.19
C LEU A 246 -17.05 -12.75 2.20
N ALA A 247 -17.30 -11.52 1.77
CA ALA A 247 -18.65 -11.01 1.61
C ALA A 247 -19.44 -11.80 0.55
N HIS A 248 -18.81 -12.11 -0.58
CA HIS A 248 -19.41 -12.95 -1.64
C HIS A 248 -19.75 -14.35 -1.13
N ALA A 249 -18.89 -14.94 -0.31
CA ALA A 249 -19.12 -16.24 0.33
C ALA A 249 -20.17 -16.22 1.47
N GLY A 250 -20.82 -15.08 1.74
CA GLY A 250 -21.81 -14.93 2.81
C GLY A 250 -21.25 -14.71 4.21
N HIS A 251 -19.92 -14.53 4.32
CA HIS A 251 -19.21 -14.33 5.58
C HIS A 251 -18.45 -12.99 5.60
N PRO A 252 -19.15 -11.82 5.53
CA PRO A 252 -18.47 -10.52 5.52
C PRO A 252 -17.65 -10.29 6.78
N VAL A 253 -16.54 -9.58 6.63
CA VAL A 253 -15.67 -9.24 7.75
C VAL A 253 -16.39 -8.26 8.70
N LEU A 254 -16.29 -8.50 10.01
CA LEU A 254 -16.88 -7.61 11.01
C LEU A 254 -16.21 -6.23 10.97
N GLY A 255 -17.02 -5.19 11.11
CA GLY A 255 -16.56 -3.80 11.05
C GLY A 255 -16.18 -3.30 9.64
N ASP A 256 -16.53 -4.06 8.59
CA ASP A 256 -16.32 -3.61 7.21
C ASP A 256 -17.39 -2.59 6.80
N ASP A 257 -16.97 -1.35 6.56
CA ASP A 257 -17.83 -0.22 6.18
C ASP A 257 -18.25 -0.21 4.71
N LYS A 258 -17.67 -1.10 3.87
CA LYS A 258 -17.93 -1.16 2.43
C LYS A 258 -18.62 -2.43 1.96
N TYR A 259 -18.23 -3.56 2.49
CA TYR A 259 -18.66 -4.88 2.05
C TYR A 259 -19.31 -5.68 3.18
N GLY A 260 -19.40 -5.10 4.37
CA GLY A 260 -19.92 -5.73 5.57
C GLY A 260 -21.44 -5.72 5.68
N ASP A 261 -21.93 -6.33 6.74
CA ASP A 261 -23.32 -6.19 7.18
C ASP A 261 -23.43 -4.94 8.05
N PHE A 262 -24.09 -3.91 7.49
CA PHE A 262 -24.15 -2.58 8.13
C PHE A 262 -25.02 -2.56 9.39
N GLU A 263 -26.09 -3.37 9.45
CA GLU A 263 -26.95 -3.45 10.64
C GLU A 263 -26.21 -4.16 11.77
N LEU A 264 -25.59 -5.30 11.44
CA LEU A 264 -24.75 -6.02 12.40
C LEU A 264 -23.60 -5.12 12.90
N ASN A 265 -22.87 -4.44 12.01
CA ASN A 265 -21.78 -3.56 12.37
C ASN A 265 -22.21 -2.45 13.32
N ARG A 266 -23.42 -1.87 13.12
CA ARG A 266 -24.00 -0.88 14.04
C ARG A 266 -24.25 -1.45 15.44
N SER A 267 -24.75 -2.68 15.53
CA SER A 267 -24.96 -3.36 16.81
C SER A 267 -23.64 -3.70 17.49
N LEU A 268 -22.66 -4.18 16.73
CA LEU A 268 -21.34 -4.58 17.20
C LEU A 268 -20.47 -3.40 17.67
N THR A 269 -20.72 -2.19 17.15
CA THR A 269 -20.02 -0.97 17.62
C THR A 269 -20.22 -0.76 19.12
N LYS A 270 -21.41 -1.06 19.65
CA LYS A 270 -21.71 -1.03 21.10
C LYS A 270 -20.96 -2.11 21.90
N ARG A 271 -20.53 -3.18 21.22
CA ARG A 271 -19.76 -4.30 21.78
C ARG A 271 -18.25 -4.15 21.56
N GLY A 272 -17.78 -2.97 21.13
CA GLY A 272 -16.36 -2.66 20.96
C GLY A 272 -15.78 -2.90 19.57
N VAL A 273 -16.54 -3.38 18.58
CA VAL A 273 -16.08 -3.52 17.19
C VAL A 273 -16.14 -2.17 16.49
N LYS A 274 -15.06 -1.39 16.59
CA LYS A 274 -15.00 -0.01 16.07
C LYS A 274 -14.19 0.13 14.76
N ARG A 275 -13.67 -0.97 14.26
CA ARG A 275 -12.83 -1.00 13.04
C ARG A 275 -13.02 -2.31 12.26
N LEU A 276 -12.46 -2.36 11.07
CA LEU A 276 -12.36 -3.57 10.28
C LEU A 276 -11.52 -4.63 11.04
N PHE A 277 -12.10 -5.80 11.32
CA PHE A 277 -11.42 -6.93 11.96
C PHE A 277 -10.67 -7.78 10.95
N LEU A 278 -9.72 -7.14 10.26
CA LEU A 278 -8.79 -7.75 9.31
C LEU A 278 -7.37 -7.31 9.65
N HIS A 279 -6.47 -8.28 9.83
CA HIS A 279 -5.11 -8.08 10.28
C HIS A 279 -4.11 -8.93 9.50
N ALA A 280 -3.10 -8.31 8.89
CA ALA A 280 -1.98 -8.97 8.21
C ALA A 280 -1.01 -9.55 9.25
N ARG A 281 -1.29 -10.77 9.69
CA ARG A 281 -0.69 -11.38 10.87
C ARG A 281 0.70 -11.95 10.63
N LYS A 282 0.86 -12.74 9.55
CA LYS A 282 2.15 -13.40 9.26
C LYS A 282 2.61 -13.07 7.85
N LEU A 283 3.92 -12.94 7.73
CA LEU A 283 4.60 -12.64 6.49
C LEU A 283 5.86 -13.50 6.40
N ALA A 284 6.02 -14.28 5.33
CA ALA A 284 7.26 -15.02 5.11
C ALA A 284 7.72 -14.83 3.66
N PHE A 285 9.01 -14.49 3.50
CA PHE A 285 9.64 -14.20 2.21
C PHE A 285 11.16 -14.39 2.33
N ASP A 286 11.84 -14.54 1.20
CA ASP A 286 13.29 -14.56 1.21
C ASP A 286 13.84 -13.14 1.26
N HIS A 287 14.75 -12.88 2.19
CA HIS A 287 15.37 -11.57 2.29
C HIS A 287 15.99 -11.18 0.92
N PRO A 288 15.62 -9.98 0.37
CA PRO A 288 15.87 -9.68 -1.04
C PRO A 288 17.34 -9.67 -1.44
N LEU A 289 18.26 -9.42 -0.51
CA LEU A 289 19.70 -9.38 -0.78
C LEU A 289 20.48 -10.54 -0.16
N GLU A 290 20.09 -10.99 1.05
CA GLU A 290 20.81 -12.03 1.80
C GLU A 290 20.32 -13.45 1.50
N LYS A 291 19.15 -13.60 0.84
CA LYS A 291 18.53 -14.88 0.46
C LYS A 291 18.18 -15.80 1.65
N VAL A 292 18.11 -15.24 2.86
CA VAL A 292 17.67 -15.96 4.06
C VAL A 292 16.15 -15.86 4.17
N ARG A 293 15.48 -16.94 4.53
CA ARG A 293 14.01 -16.97 4.74
C ARG A 293 13.65 -16.25 6.03
N LEU A 294 12.99 -15.09 5.89
CA LEU A 294 12.40 -14.35 7.00
C LEU A 294 10.98 -14.84 7.27
N ARG A 295 10.64 -15.01 8.55
CA ARG A 295 9.28 -15.29 9.03
C ARG A 295 8.96 -14.29 10.13
N LEU A 296 7.99 -13.43 9.86
CA LEU A 296 7.59 -12.35 10.77
C LEU A 296 6.13 -12.55 11.17
N GLU A 297 5.84 -12.24 12.41
CA GLU A 297 4.47 -12.30 12.94
C GLU A 297 4.17 -11.01 13.72
N SER A 298 2.99 -10.42 13.48
CA SER A 298 2.41 -9.36 14.27
C SER A 298 1.31 -9.97 15.15
N PRO A 299 1.32 -9.69 16.47
CA PRO A 299 0.28 -10.18 17.36
C PRO A 299 -1.08 -9.58 16.94
N MET A 300 -2.12 -10.38 17.09
CA MET A 300 -3.48 -9.90 16.83
C MET A 300 -3.78 -8.71 17.75
N PRO A 301 -4.29 -7.59 17.24
CA PRO A 301 -4.62 -6.41 18.03
C PRO A 301 -5.56 -6.73 19.21
N GLY A 302 -5.38 -6.04 20.32
CA GLY A 302 -6.06 -6.36 21.58
C GLY A 302 -7.59 -6.40 21.50
N ASP A 303 -8.20 -5.48 20.75
CA ASP A 303 -9.64 -5.43 20.50
C ASP A 303 -10.15 -6.67 19.72
N MET A 304 -9.40 -7.07 18.71
CA MET A 304 -9.70 -8.23 17.90
C MET A 304 -9.45 -9.54 18.67
N LYS A 305 -8.37 -9.58 19.49
CA LYS A 305 -8.08 -10.72 20.37
C LYS A 305 -9.17 -10.90 21.42
N ALA A 306 -9.54 -9.84 22.13
CA ALA A 306 -10.60 -9.87 23.15
C ALA A 306 -11.93 -10.34 22.55
N PHE A 307 -12.31 -9.87 21.36
CA PHE A 307 -13.51 -10.35 20.68
C PHE A 307 -13.40 -11.84 20.29
N ALA A 308 -12.25 -12.27 19.78
CA ALA A 308 -12.02 -13.68 19.41
C ALA A 308 -12.10 -14.64 20.61
N GLU A 309 -11.81 -14.16 21.83
CA GLU A 309 -11.94 -14.94 23.07
C GLU A 309 -13.40 -15.17 23.47
N THR A 310 -14.33 -14.35 22.97
CA THR A 310 -15.78 -14.51 23.20
C THR A 310 -16.50 -15.43 22.21
N LEU A 311 -15.80 -15.94 21.18
CA LEU A 311 -16.32 -16.86 20.17
C LEU A 311 -16.62 -18.25 20.74
#